data_b55a69025271806304be7b8feb9b7efa
#
_entry.id   b55a69025271806304be7b8feb9b7efa
#
_cell.length_a   1.000
_cell.length_b   1.000
_cell.length_c   1.000
_cell.angle_alpha   90.00
_cell.angle_beta   90.00
_cell.angle_gamma   90.00
#
_symmetry.space_group_name_H-M   'P 1'
#
loop_
_entity.id
_entity.type
_entity.pdbx_description
1 polymer ?
#
loop_
_entity_poly.entity_id
_entity_poly.type
_entity_poly.pdbx_seq_one_letter_code
_entity_poly.pdbx_strand_id
1 'polypeptide(L)'
;LSRSSAASDVYKRQLLINAEVYKEMGEEIVNSLLKEDVELYVDPIIKKDFHALTIATDEHFETEFHDLKLAIKVVNNIEEAISHINEFSSGHTEAILTESTESADLFTSSIDSSVLFVNSSTRFTDGEMFGFGAEIGISTQKLHVRGPMGLEALTSEKYVVKGNGQIRK
;
A
#
# COMPACT_ATOMS: atom_id res chain seq x y z
N LEU A 1 -15.47 12.43 -5.57
CA LEU A 1 -14.53 11.39 -6.07
C LEU A 1 -14.97 10.96 -7.46
N SER A 2 -14.31 11.49 -8.51
CA SER A 2 -14.54 10.99 -9.86
C SER A 2 -14.04 9.55 -9.93
N ARG A 3 -14.91 8.63 -10.29
CA ARG A 3 -14.54 7.24 -10.61
C ARG A 3 -13.75 7.25 -11.92
N SER A 4 -12.44 7.30 -11.85
CA SER A 4 -11.58 7.00 -12.99
C SER A 4 -11.33 5.50 -12.98
N SER A 5 -11.65 4.83 -14.05
CA SER A 5 -11.51 3.38 -14.21
C SER A 5 -10.06 2.87 -14.20
N ALA A 6 -9.08 3.76 -14.24
CA ALA A 6 -7.66 3.42 -14.17
C ALA A 6 -7.09 3.48 -12.74
N ALA A 7 -7.83 4.03 -11.77
CA ALA A 7 -7.38 4.15 -10.37
C ALA A 7 -7.97 3.07 -9.45
N SER A 8 -8.52 1.99 -10.01
CA SER A 8 -9.23 0.97 -9.23
C SER A 8 -8.31 0.08 -8.39
N ASP A 9 -7.02 0.05 -8.68
CA ASP A 9 -6.12 -0.92 -8.03
C ASP A 9 -5.50 -0.43 -6.72
N VAL A 10 -5.74 0.83 -6.32
CA VAL A 10 -5.18 1.41 -5.08
C VAL A 10 -6.27 1.78 -4.08
N TYR A 11 -7.24 0.88 -3.85
CA TYR A 11 -8.11 1.01 -2.69
C TYR A 11 -7.30 0.69 -1.43
N LYS A 12 -7.28 1.64 -0.49
CA LYS A 12 -6.73 1.39 0.85
C LYS A 12 -7.54 0.27 1.48
N ARG A 13 -6.90 -0.83 1.81
CA ARG A 13 -7.53 -1.98 2.47
C ARG A 13 -7.48 -1.88 3.97
N GLN A 14 -6.41 -1.29 4.49
CA GLN A 14 -6.10 -1.28 5.91
C GLN A 14 -5.60 0.08 6.35
N LEU A 15 -5.89 0.40 7.61
CA LEU A 15 -5.35 1.54 8.34
C LEU A 15 -4.83 1.07 9.70
N LEU A 16 -3.53 1.22 9.94
CA LEU A 16 -2.93 0.98 11.25
C LEU A 16 -2.75 2.33 11.95
N ILE A 17 -3.21 2.43 13.19
CA ILE A 17 -3.14 3.66 13.98
C ILE A 17 -2.32 3.37 15.23
N ASN A 18 -1.28 4.16 15.47
CA ASN A 18 -0.54 4.07 16.73
C ASN A 18 -1.46 4.37 17.93
N ALA A 19 -1.29 3.63 19.02
CA ALA A 19 -2.17 3.72 20.19
C ALA A 19 -2.22 5.11 20.83
N GLU A 20 -1.11 5.86 20.84
CA GLU A 20 -1.11 7.23 21.35
C GLU A 20 -1.84 8.19 20.40
N VAL A 21 -1.64 8.04 19.08
CA VAL A 21 -2.38 8.80 18.07
C VAL A 21 -3.88 8.48 18.14
N TYR A 22 -4.24 7.21 18.37
CA TYR A 22 -5.63 6.83 18.53
C TYR A 22 -6.29 7.50 19.73
N LYS A 23 -5.60 7.60 20.88
CA LYS A 23 -6.11 8.32 22.07
C LYS A 23 -6.36 9.80 21.79
N GLU A 24 -5.53 10.43 20.98
CA GLU A 24 -5.60 11.87 20.70
C GLU A 24 -6.66 12.21 19.63
N MET A 25 -6.70 11.45 18.54
CA MET A 25 -7.49 11.80 17.37
C MET A 25 -8.24 10.60 16.73
N GLY A 26 -8.27 9.44 17.39
CA GLY A 26 -8.92 8.23 16.85
C GLY A 26 -10.39 8.43 16.55
N GLU A 27 -11.13 9.12 17.44
CA GLU A 27 -12.54 9.43 17.23
C GLU A 27 -12.75 10.31 15.98
N GLU A 28 -11.93 11.32 15.77
CA GLU A 28 -12.00 12.19 14.59
C GLU A 28 -11.70 11.42 13.30
N ILE A 29 -10.68 10.57 13.31
CA ILE A 29 -10.31 9.73 12.15
C ILE A 29 -11.47 8.81 11.78
N VAL A 30 -12.02 8.05 12.75
CA VAL A 30 -13.11 7.10 12.49
C VAL A 30 -14.36 7.82 12.01
N ASN A 31 -14.75 8.92 12.67
CA ASN A 31 -15.91 9.70 12.26
C ASN A 31 -15.75 10.34 10.87
N SER A 32 -14.54 10.74 10.49
CA SER A 32 -14.26 11.28 9.16
C SER A 32 -14.45 10.23 8.07
N LEU A 33 -14.04 8.99 8.32
CA LEU A 33 -14.26 7.88 7.40
C LEU A 33 -15.74 7.51 7.28
N LEU A 34 -16.47 7.49 8.39
CA LEU A 34 -17.91 7.23 8.40
C LEU A 34 -18.71 8.30 7.66
N LYS A 35 -18.30 9.57 7.69
CA LYS A 35 -18.93 10.66 6.92
C LYS A 35 -18.78 10.50 5.41
N GLU A 36 -17.76 9.80 4.98
CA GLU A 36 -17.52 9.47 3.57
C GLU A 36 -18.14 8.12 3.16
N ASP A 37 -19.07 7.60 3.97
CA ASP A 37 -19.78 6.33 3.76
C ASP A 37 -18.85 5.11 3.63
N VAL A 38 -17.68 5.12 4.30
CA VAL A 38 -16.77 3.98 4.34
C VAL A 38 -17.28 2.94 5.35
N GLU A 39 -17.49 1.71 4.90
CA GLU A 39 -17.78 0.58 5.79
C GLU A 39 -16.51 0.18 6.56
N LEU A 40 -16.58 0.19 7.90
CA LEU A 40 -15.42 -0.02 8.74
C LEU A 40 -15.48 -1.36 9.49
N TYR A 41 -14.39 -2.11 9.41
CA TYR A 41 -14.09 -3.27 10.23
C TYR A 41 -13.00 -2.88 11.22
N VAL A 42 -13.24 -3.02 12.52
CA VAL A 42 -12.38 -2.44 13.54
C VAL A 42 -11.90 -3.46 14.55
N ASP A 43 -10.75 -3.22 15.14
CA ASP A 43 -10.23 -4.05 16.21
C ASP A 43 -11.05 -3.87 17.52
N PRO A 44 -10.80 -4.72 18.55
CA PRO A 44 -11.52 -4.63 19.81
C PRO A 44 -11.32 -3.33 20.59
N ILE A 45 -10.23 -2.59 20.34
CA ILE A 45 -9.97 -1.30 21.01
C ILE A 45 -10.96 -0.26 20.49
N ILE A 46 -11.02 -0.11 19.16
CA ILE A 46 -11.93 0.83 18.49
C ILE A 46 -13.40 0.44 18.73
N LYS A 47 -13.69 -0.87 18.75
CA LYS A 47 -15.05 -1.38 19.01
C LYS A 47 -15.64 -0.94 20.36
N LYS A 48 -14.80 -0.69 21.37
CA LYS A 48 -15.26 -0.19 22.67
C LYS A 48 -15.82 1.22 22.59
N ASP A 49 -15.27 2.04 21.70
CA ASP A 49 -15.68 3.43 21.51
C ASP A 49 -16.81 3.54 20.47
N PHE A 50 -16.81 2.63 19.49
CA PHE A 50 -17.76 2.59 18.37
C PHE A 50 -18.55 1.28 18.34
N HIS A 51 -19.49 1.11 19.27
CA HIS A 51 -20.24 -0.14 19.46
C HIS A 51 -21.06 -0.63 18.25
N ALA A 52 -21.38 0.24 17.31
CA ALA A 52 -22.13 -0.12 16.10
C ALA A 52 -21.26 -0.76 15.00
N LEU A 53 -19.94 -0.55 15.02
CA LEU A 53 -19.03 -1.05 13.97
C LEU A 53 -18.82 -2.56 14.08
N THR A 54 -18.46 -3.20 12.98
CA THR A 54 -18.19 -4.64 12.92
C THR A 54 -16.75 -4.92 13.37
N ILE A 55 -16.55 -5.96 14.18
CA ILE A 55 -15.20 -6.41 14.55
C ILE A 55 -14.48 -6.97 13.34
N ALA A 56 -13.25 -6.51 13.12
CA ALA A 56 -12.35 -7.06 12.11
C ALA A 56 -11.89 -8.49 12.49
N THR A 57 -11.77 -9.33 11.50
CA THR A 57 -11.14 -10.67 11.58
C THR A 57 -9.93 -10.69 10.65
N ASP A 58 -9.10 -11.71 10.73
CA ASP A 58 -7.94 -11.88 9.85
C ASP A 58 -8.36 -11.86 8.37
N GLU A 59 -9.51 -12.46 8.04
CA GLU A 59 -10.08 -12.42 6.69
C GLU A 59 -10.29 -10.98 6.18
N HIS A 60 -10.70 -10.04 7.05
CA HIS A 60 -10.87 -8.64 6.65
C HIS A 60 -9.54 -7.95 6.35
N PHE A 61 -8.45 -8.36 6.98
CA PHE A 61 -7.11 -7.86 6.70
C PHE A 61 -6.48 -8.50 5.43
N GLU A 62 -6.88 -9.71 5.07
CA GLU A 62 -6.43 -10.39 3.85
C GLU A 62 -7.21 -9.95 2.60
N THR A 63 -8.48 -9.49 2.78
CA THR A 63 -9.39 -9.22 1.68
C THR A 63 -9.09 -7.91 0.94
N GLU A 64 -9.07 -7.96 -0.38
CA GLU A 64 -9.20 -6.78 -1.25
C GLU A 64 -10.68 -6.49 -1.47
N PHE A 65 -11.19 -5.47 -0.81
CA PHE A 65 -12.63 -5.19 -0.79
C PHE A 65 -13.18 -4.69 -2.13
N HIS A 66 -12.37 -4.05 -2.97
CA HIS A 66 -12.79 -3.40 -4.23
C HIS A 66 -14.01 -2.47 -4.06
N ASP A 67 -14.17 -1.92 -2.87
CA ASP A 67 -15.29 -1.09 -2.44
C ASP A 67 -14.85 -0.09 -1.36
N LEU A 68 -15.74 0.82 -0.96
CA LEU A 68 -15.50 1.76 0.14
C LEU A 68 -15.54 1.03 1.50
N LYS A 69 -14.60 0.15 1.73
CA LYS A 69 -14.44 -0.64 2.95
C LYS A 69 -13.01 -0.58 3.45
N LEU A 70 -12.84 -0.57 4.76
CA LEU A 70 -11.52 -0.44 5.39
C LEU A 70 -11.45 -1.24 6.68
N ALA A 71 -10.40 -2.02 6.85
CA ALA A 71 -10.06 -2.65 8.12
C ALA A 71 -9.13 -1.71 8.91
N ILE A 72 -9.45 -1.47 10.20
CA ILE A 72 -8.68 -0.57 11.06
C ILE A 72 -8.20 -1.33 12.29
N LYS A 73 -6.91 -1.19 12.60
CA LYS A 73 -6.29 -1.78 13.79
C LYS A 73 -5.45 -0.75 14.53
N VAL A 74 -5.52 -0.75 15.84
CA VAL A 74 -4.62 0.00 16.72
C VAL A 74 -3.38 -0.84 16.99
N VAL A 75 -2.20 -0.24 16.84
CA VAL A 75 -0.89 -0.86 17.09
C VAL A 75 -0.11 -0.07 18.14
N ASN A 76 0.67 -0.77 18.96
CA ASN A 76 1.38 -0.13 20.06
C ASN A 76 2.68 0.56 19.63
N ASN A 77 3.33 0.06 18.59
CA ASN A 77 4.63 0.54 18.11
C ASN A 77 4.82 0.21 16.63
N ILE A 78 5.93 0.65 16.08
CA ILE A 78 6.27 0.46 14.66
C ILE A 78 6.57 -1.00 14.33
N GLU A 79 7.12 -1.75 15.25
CA GLU A 79 7.44 -3.17 15.07
C GLU A 79 6.16 -4.01 14.93
N GLU A 80 5.13 -3.72 15.71
CA GLU A 80 3.81 -4.35 15.56
C GLU A 80 3.17 -4.01 14.22
N ALA A 81 3.29 -2.75 13.78
CA ALA A 81 2.80 -2.33 12.47
C ALA A 81 3.52 -3.06 11.33
N ILE A 82 4.85 -3.14 11.38
CA ILE A 82 5.67 -3.86 10.39
C ILE A 82 5.32 -5.35 10.37
N SER A 83 5.17 -5.99 11.53
CA SER A 83 4.78 -7.39 11.62
C SER A 83 3.42 -7.63 10.96
N HIS A 84 2.44 -6.78 11.25
CA HIS A 84 1.11 -6.87 10.67
C HIS A 84 1.14 -6.66 9.14
N ILE A 85 1.87 -5.67 8.65
CA ILE A 85 2.02 -5.43 7.21
C ILE A 85 2.67 -6.62 6.52
N ASN A 86 3.74 -7.17 7.07
CA ASN A 86 4.43 -8.33 6.49
C ASN A 86 3.56 -9.59 6.47
N GLU A 87 2.58 -9.70 7.36
CA GLU A 87 1.63 -10.81 7.41
C GLU A 87 0.47 -10.65 6.42
N PHE A 88 -0.12 -9.46 6.34
CA PHE A 88 -1.39 -9.21 5.63
C PHE A 88 -1.27 -8.40 4.35
N SER A 89 -0.10 -7.88 3.99
CA SER A 89 0.07 -7.09 2.77
C SER A 89 0.06 -7.93 1.50
N SER A 90 -0.48 -7.35 0.42
CA SER A 90 -0.29 -7.90 -0.94
C SER A 90 1.10 -7.59 -1.53
N GLY A 91 1.94 -6.84 -0.82
CA GLY A 91 3.27 -6.43 -1.28
C GLY A 91 3.25 -5.38 -2.40
N HIS A 92 2.12 -4.70 -2.60
CA HIS A 92 2.00 -3.69 -3.66
C HIS A 92 2.46 -2.31 -3.18
N THR A 93 1.70 -1.66 -2.30
CA THR A 93 1.96 -0.28 -1.90
C THR A 93 1.64 -0.06 -0.43
N GLU A 94 2.62 0.43 0.32
CA GLU A 94 2.46 0.77 1.73
C GLU A 94 2.87 2.22 1.98
N ALA A 95 2.33 2.81 3.04
CA ALA A 95 2.67 4.18 3.44
C ALA A 95 2.78 4.31 4.95
N ILE A 96 3.72 5.13 5.40
CA ILE A 96 3.82 5.60 6.78
C ILE A 96 3.66 7.12 6.84
N LEU A 97 2.92 7.59 7.84
CA LEU A 97 2.88 9.00 8.23
C LEU A 97 3.61 9.13 9.57
N THR A 98 4.74 9.81 9.59
CA THR A 98 5.56 9.97 10.78
C THR A 98 6.47 11.21 10.70
N GLU A 99 6.74 11.82 11.83
CA GLU A 99 7.78 12.86 11.95
C GLU A 99 9.15 12.26 12.34
N SER A 100 9.17 10.98 12.77
CA SER A 100 10.40 10.29 13.16
C SER A 100 11.12 9.71 11.93
N THR A 101 12.31 10.22 11.64
CA THR A 101 13.19 9.67 10.60
C THR A 101 13.56 8.21 10.90
N GLU A 102 13.82 7.88 12.18
CA GLU A 102 14.14 6.51 12.60
C GLU A 102 13.00 5.54 12.29
N SER A 103 11.74 5.92 12.57
CA SER A 103 10.58 5.11 12.23
C SER A 103 10.41 4.98 10.71
N ALA A 104 10.66 6.04 9.95
CA ALA A 104 10.61 6.00 8.50
C ALA A 104 11.67 5.05 7.90
N ASP A 105 12.91 5.10 8.42
CA ASP A 105 14.01 4.24 7.98
C ASP A 105 13.74 2.77 8.34
N LEU A 106 13.25 2.51 9.55
CA LEU A 106 12.88 1.16 9.98
C LEU A 106 11.75 0.60 9.11
N PHE A 107 10.71 1.39 8.85
CA PHE A 107 9.60 1.01 7.97
C PHE A 107 10.09 0.64 6.57
N THR A 108 10.87 1.51 5.93
CA THR A 108 11.31 1.31 4.56
C THR A 108 12.32 0.17 4.39
N SER A 109 13.10 -0.13 5.44
CA SER A 109 14.05 -1.25 5.42
C SER A 109 13.46 -2.59 5.78
N SER A 110 12.32 -2.62 6.49
CA SER A 110 11.71 -3.86 7.02
C SER A 110 10.53 -4.38 6.21
N ILE A 111 9.99 -3.59 5.29
CA ILE A 111 8.86 -3.95 4.44
C ILE A 111 9.32 -4.12 3.00
N ASP A 112 8.94 -5.24 2.38
CA ASP A 112 9.32 -5.59 1.01
C ASP A 112 8.13 -5.46 0.05
N SER A 113 7.42 -4.33 0.09
CA SER A 113 6.42 -3.97 -0.90
C SER A 113 7.04 -3.27 -2.11
N SER A 114 6.36 -3.31 -3.26
CA SER A 114 6.87 -2.74 -4.51
C SER A 114 7.08 -1.24 -4.44
N VAL A 115 6.22 -0.55 -3.69
CA VAL A 115 6.26 0.90 -3.49
C VAL A 115 6.05 1.22 -2.02
N LEU A 116 6.93 2.05 -1.47
CA LEU A 116 6.84 2.53 -0.10
C LEU A 116 6.80 4.06 -0.10
N PHE A 117 5.85 4.63 0.61
CA PHE A 117 5.71 6.07 0.79
C PHE A 117 5.99 6.49 2.23
N VAL A 118 6.70 7.58 2.39
CA VAL A 118 6.84 8.29 3.66
C VAL A 118 6.18 9.65 3.52
N ASN A 119 5.19 9.94 4.38
CA ASN A 119 4.45 11.20 4.42
C ASN A 119 3.82 11.61 3.07
N SER A 120 3.38 10.63 2.30
CA SER A 120 2.74 10.86 1.01
C SER A 120 1.57 9.90 0.79
N SER A 121 0.67 10.26 -0.10
CA SER A 121 -0.50 9.44 -0.42
C SER A 121 -0.11 8.25 -1.30
N THR A 122 -0.65 7.07 -0.98
CA THR A 122 -0.55 5.88 -1.84
C THR A 122 -1.16 6.07 -3.23
N ARG A 123 -1.99 7.10 -3.44
CA ARG A 123 -2.56 7.46 -4.76
C ARG A 123 -1.52 7.94 -5.77
N PHE A 124 -0.31 8.23 -5.34
CA PHE A 124 0.81 8.49 -6.26
C PHE A 124 1.40 7.21 -6.87
N THR A 125 1.00 6.02 -6.42
CA THR A 125 1.33 4.77 -7.12
C THR A 125 0.50 4.70 -8.40
N ASP A 126 1.07 5.23 -9.46
CA ASP A 126 0.45 5.37 -10.77
C ASP A 126 1.56 5.48 -11.82
N GLY A 127 1.47 4.71 -12.89
CA GLY A 127 2.51 4.67 -13.93
C GLY A 127 2.68 6.00 -14.66
N GLU A 128 1.62 6.81 -14.76
CA GLU A 128 1.69 8.15 -15.33
C GLU A 128 2.44 9.10 -14.39
N MET A 129 2.13 9.03 -13.08
CA MET A 129 2.80 9.83 -12.05
C MET A 129 4.29 9.48 -11.92
N PHE A 130 4.66 8.23 -12.13
CA PHE A 130 6.06 7.78 -12.19
C PHE A 130 6.74 8.08 -13.54
N GLY A 131 6.02 8.60 -14.52
CA GLY A 131 6.57 8.95 -15.83
C GLY A 131 6.75 7.77 -16.79
N PHE A 132 6.08 6.63 -16.53
CA PHE A 132 6.17 5.43 -17.39
C PHE A 132 5.22 5.46 -18.60
N GLY A 133 4.30 6.43 -18.65
CA GLY A 133 3.37 6.64 -19.77
C GLY A 133 2.26 5.58 -19.92
N ALA A 134 2.29 4.53 -19.14
CA ALA A 134 1.28 3.49 -19.04
C ALA A 134 1.42 2.77 -17.70
N GLU A 135 0.38 2.06 -17.25
CA GLU A 135 0.41 1.33 -16.01
C GLU A 135 -0.06 -0.10 -16.17
N ILE A 136 0.80 -1.03 -15.73
CA ILE A 136 0.43 -2.37 -15.29
C ILE A 136 1.13 -2.57 -13.96
N GLY A 137 0.38 -2.95 -12.92
CA GLY A 137 0.93 -3.25 -11.59
C GLY A 137 1.17 -4.74 -11.40
N ILE A 138 2.37 -5.14 -10.96
CA ILE A 138 2.68 -6.50 -10.52
C ILE A 138 3.36 -6.43 -9.16
N SER A 139 2.83 -7.14 -8.17
CA SER A 139 3.42 -7.20 -6.82
C SER A 139 3.74 -8.62 -6.34
N THR A 140 3.14 -9.64 -6.92
CA THR A 140 3.19 -11.02 -6.44
C THR A 140 4.47 -11.78 -6.84
N GLN A 141 5.27 -11.26 -7.75
CA GLN A 141 6.50 -11.91 -8.24
C GLN A 141 7.69 -10.94 -8.23
N LYS A 142 8.88 -11.49 -7.99
CA LYS A 142 10.15 -10.75 -7.94
C LYS A 142 11.16 -11.19 -9.01
N LEU A 143 10.76 -12.03 -9.96
CA LEU A 143 11.65 -12.54 -11.01
C LEU A 143 11.94 -11.53 -12.12
N HIS A 144 11.16 -10.48 -12.20
CA HIS A 144 11.26 -9.38 -13.16
C HIS A 144 10.86 -8.06 -12.49
N VAL A 145 10.59 -7.03 -13.26
CA VAL A 145 10.11 -5.74 -12.76
C VAL A 145 8.79 -5.91 -11.99
N ARG A 146 8.64 -5.23 -10.87
CA ARG A 146 7.43 -5.20 -10.04
C ARG A 146 7.01 -3.76 -9.74
N GLY A 147 5.80 -3.59 -9.22
CA GLY A 147 5.17 -2.29 -9.01
C GLY A 147 4.61 -1.71 -10.31
N PRO A 148 4.43 -0.41 -10.40
CA PRO A 148 4.02 0.25 -11.64
C PRO A 148 5.03 0.00 -12.75
N MET A 149 4.56 -0.44 -13.92
CA MET A 149 5.40 -0.74 -15.08
C MET A 149 4.88 -0.02 -16.31
N GLY A 150 5.80 0.51 -17.11
CA GLY A 150 5.50 1.08 -18.40
C GLY A 150 5.84 0.15 -19.58
N LEU A 151 5.74 0.69 -20.79
CA LEU A 151 5.95 -0.04 -22.04
C LEU A 151 7.33 -0.70 -22.12
N GLU A 152 8.37 -0.04 -21.63
CA GLU A 152 9.75 -0.55 -21.65
C GLU A 152 9.88 -1.86 -20.87
N ALA A 153 9.27 -1.94 -19.68
CA ALA A 153 9.30 -3.14 -18.84
C ALA A 153 8.52 -4.33 -19.44
N LEU A 154 7.64 -4.09 -20.41
CA LEU A 154 6.82 -5.10 -21.09
C LEU A 154 7.47 -5.61 -22.38
N THR A 155 8.63 -5.09 -22.73
CA THR A 155 9.36 -5.47 -23.94
C THR A 155 10.67 -6.19 -23.60
N SER A 156 11.24 -6.87 -24.56
CA SER A 156 12.58 -7.47 -24.47
C SER A 156 13.48 -6.93 -25.56
N GLU A 157 14.74 -6.78 -25.23
CA GLU A 157 15.75 -6.32 -26.19
C GLU A 157 16.31 -7.47 -27.01
N LYS A 158 16.66 -7.17 -28.27
CA LYS A 158 17.36 -8.07 -29.17
C LYS A 158 18.60 -7.39 -29.72
N TYR A 159 19.75 -7.98 -29.50
CA TYR A 159 21.01 -7.50 -30.04
C TYR A 159 21.21 -8.03 -31.46
N VAL A 160 21.44 -7.14 -32.43
CA VAL A 160 21.80 -7.49 -33.79
C VAL A 160 23.18 -6.97 -34.09
N VAL A 161 24.16 -7.86 -34.20
CA VAL A 161 25.54 -7.52 -34.50
C VAL A 161 25.82 -7.84 -35.97
N LYS A 162 26.19 -6.82 -36.77
CA LYS A 162 26.61 -6.98 -38.16
C LYS A 162 28.12 -6.80 -38.23
N GLY A 163 28.80 -7.84 -38.62
CA GLY A 163 30.25 -7.86 -38.76
C GLY A 163 30.69 -7.91 -40.22
N ASN A 164 31.98 -7.70 -40.44
CA ASN A 164 32.67 -7.68 -41.74
C ASN A 164 33.80 -8.72 -41.77
N GLY A 165 33.63 -9.85 -41.05
CA GLY A 165 34.63 -10.89 -40.91
C GLY A 165 35.64 -10.69 -39.77
N GLN A 166 35.35 -9.77 -38.83
CA GLN A 166 36.19 -9.57 -37.63
C GLN A 166 36.21 -10.82 -36.76
N ILE A 167 37.41 -11.17 -36.30
CA ILE A 167 37.63 -12.24 -35.34
C ILE A 167 38.08 -11.67 -33.99
N ARG A 168 37.65 -12.28 -32.90
CA ARG A 168 38.15 -11.98 -31.56
C ARG A 168 39.50 -12.68 -31.39
N LYS A 169 40.55 -11.92 -31.10
CA LYS A 169 41.88 -12.43 -30.72
C LYS A 169 41.92 -12.78 -29.25
#